data_3679452d44cc1c1df479a13e7dd4bd27
#
_entry.id   3679452d44cc1c1df479a13e7dd4bd27
#
_cell.length_a   1.000
_cell.length_b   1.000
_cell.length_c   1.000
_cell.angle_alpha   90.00
_cell.angle_beta   90.00
_cell.angle_gamma   90.00
#
_symmetry.space_group_name_H-M   'P 1'
#
loop_
_entity.id
_entity.type
_entity.pdbx_description
1 polymer ?
#
loop_
_entity_poly.entity_id
_entity_poly.type
_entity_poly.pdbx_seq_one_letter_code
_entity_poly.pdbx_strand_id
1 'polypeptide(L)'
;MSRPLPKDDKRRVGLVGAAAAVAPTGAVIAGTALAGESSEGGGADARTLAGPGTISCPDVTPRLPAIPASAQAGVDRDLAQLDQQVDEANKRLVDTVGQGGPDFVRNAALGPLEDKRTATVNRIATAIGRTADRPAGLDSLAACTLTK
;
A
#
# COMPACT_ATOMS: atom_id res chain seq x y z
N MET A 1 39.80 -22.98 -30.14
CA MET A 1 39.99 -21.63 -29.61
C MET A 1 39.13 -21.51 -28.34
N SER A 2 39.77 -21.75 -27.20
CA SER A 2 39.10 -21.80 -25.87
C SER A 2 39.18 -20.42 -25.22
N ARG A 3 38.02 -19.81 -24.90
CA ARG A 3 37.94 -18.56 -24.17
C ARG A 3 38.06 -18.84 -22.67
N PRO A 4 38.92 -18.14 -21.92
CA PRO A 4 38.97 -18.27 -20.46
C PRO A 4 37.81 -17.54 -19.78
N LEU A 5 37.26 -18.16 -18.73
CA LEU A 5 36.26 -17.64 -17.84
C LEU A 5 36.85 -16.56 -16.89
N PRO A 6 36.15 -15.50 -16.56
CA PRO A 6 36.60 -14.53 -15.57
C PRO A 6 36.56 -15.11 -14.15
N LYS A 7 37.58 -14.80 -13.35
CA LYS A 7 37.76 -15.20 -11.97
C LYS A 7 36.86 -14.33 -11.07
N ASP A 8 36.08 -14.98 -10.20
CA ASP A 8 35.31 -14.38 -9.15
C ASP A 8 36.18 -13.65 -8.12
N ASP A 9 36.05 -12.32 -8.07
CA ASP A 9 36.59 -11.48 -6.99
C ASP A 9 35.74 -11.59 -5.76
N LYS A 10 36.13 -12.43 -4.83
CA LYS A 10 35.56 -12.50 -3.46
C LYS A 10 35.96 -11.24 -2.68
N ARG A 11 35.18 -10.17 -2.79
CA ARG A 11 35.30 -9.01 -1.90
C ARG A 11 34.71 -9.39 -0.54
N ARG A 12 35.62 -9.56 0.42
CA ARG A 12 35.30 -9.69 1.84
C ARG A 12 34.72 -8.37 2.33
N VAL A 13 33.40 -8.35 2.60
CA VAL A 13 32.76 -7.24 3.32
C VAL A 13 32.99 -7.48 4.80
N GLY A 14 33.82 -6.63 5.40
CA GLY A 14 34.08 -6.63 6.83
C GLY A 14 32.84 -6.15 7.62
N LEU A 15 32.41 -6.96 8.55
CA LEU A 15 31.44 -6.62 9.58
C LEU A 15 32.08 -5.64 10.57
N VAL A 16 31.65 -4.38 10.55
CA VAL A 16 31.92 -3.44 11.63
C VAL A 16 30.66 -3.36 12.48
N GLY A 17 30.70 -4.04 13.62
CA GLY A 17 29.70 -3.92 14.66
C GLY A 17 29.86 -2.60 15.41
N ALA A 18 28.84 -1.76 15.40
CA ALA A 18 28.69 -0.66 16.36
C ALA A 18 27.37 -0.87 17.10
N ALA A 19 27.48 -1.37 18.32
CA ALA A 19 26.39 -1.40 19.30
C ALA A 19 26.24 0.00 19.89
N ALA A 20 25.21 0.73 19.48
CA ALA A 20 24.76 1.95 20.15
C ALA A 20 23.53 1.62 21.00
N ALA A 21 23.73 1.50 22.29
CA ALA A 21 22.67 1.43 23.28
C ALA A 21 22.04 2.82 23.41
N VAL A 22 20.79 2.97 22.97
CA VAL A 22 19.98 4.16 23.21
C VAL A 22 19.00 3.84 24.33
N ALA A 23 19.20 4.46 25.49
CA ALA A 23 18.28 4.42 26.61
C ALA A 23 16.99 5.19 26.26
N PRO A 24 15.80 4.67 26.60
CA PRO A 24 14.56 5.41 26.44
C PRO A 24 14.42 6.40 27.60
N THR A 25 14.66 7.67 27.35
CA THR A 25 14.23 8.75 28.25
C THR A 25 12.74 9.00 28.05
N GLY A 26 11.93 8.51 28.96
CA GLY A 26 10.52 8.81 29.04
C GLY A 26 10.30 10.27 29.41
N ALA A 27 9.82 11.07 28.47
CA ALA A 27 9.25 12.39 28.74
C ALA A 27 7.75 12.24 28.95
N VAL A 28 7.31 12.21 30.19
CA VAL A 28 5.91 12.38 30.57
C VAL A 28 5.58 13.85 30.40
N ILE A 29 4.85 14.20 29.34
CA ILE A 29 4.28 15.54 29.19
C ILE A 29 2.95 15.54 29.95
N ALA A 30 2.98 16.05 31.18
CA ALA A 30 1.78 16.37 31.93
C ALA A 30 1.03 17.49 31.19
N GLY A 31 -0.19 17.20 30.76
CA GLY A 31 -1.07 18.17 30.16
C GLY A 31 -1.43 19.28 31.13
N THR A 32 -1.03 20.51 30.85
CA THR A 32 -1.60 21.69 31.45
C THR A 32 -2.81 22.15 30.64
N ALA A 33 -4.00 21.89 31.18
CA ALA A 33 -5.20 22.54 30.73
C ALA A 33 -5.08 24.04 31.06
N LEU A 34 -4.87 24.87 30.06
CA LEU A 34 -5.05 26.31 30.14
C LEU A 34 -6.43 26.66 29.59
N ALA A 35 -7.39 26.75 30.52
CA ALA A 35 -8.58 27.54 30.31
C ALA A 35 -8.17 29.02 30.47
N GLY A 36 -8.33 29.79 29.39
CA GLY A 36 -7.99 31.21 29.41
C GLY A 36 -8.44 31.91 28.15
N GLU A 37 -9.56 32.59 28.31
CA GLU A 37 -9.92 33.90 27.77
C GLU A 37 -10.16 34.07 26.27
N SER A 38 -11.39 34.42 26.02
CA SER A 38 -11.95 35.04 24.83
C SER A 38 -11.16 36.25 24.37
N SER A 39 -10.62 36.17 23.16
CA SER A 39 -10.28 37.37 22.39
C SER A 39 -11.02 37.28 21.07
N GLU A 40 -12.03 38.15 20.95
CA GLU A 40 -12.71 38.48 19.71
C GLU A 40 -11.66 39.02 18.72
N GLY A 41 -11.68 38.52 17.50
CA GLY A 41 -11.02 39.18 16.39
C GLY A 41 -10.29 38.23 15.45
N GLY A 42 -10.94 37.90 14.36
CA GLY A 42 -10.31 37.28 13.21
C GLY A 42 -10.80 35.87 12.91
N GLY A 43 -11.78 35.76 12.04
CA GLY A 43 -12.21 34.49 11.46
C GLY A 43 -11.05 33.79 10.76
N ALA A 44 -10.29 33.03 11.51
CA ALA A 44 -9.56 31.93 10.99
C ALA A 44 -10.57 30.79 10.92
N ASP A 45 -11.12 30.58 9.72
CA ASP A 45 -11.81 29.36 9.41
C ASP A 45 -10.99 28.21 9.97
N ALA A 46 -11.44 27.63 11.08
CA ALA A 46 -11.00 26.31 11.51
C ALA A 46 -11.46 25.36 10.39
N ARG A 47 -10.70 25.34 9.30
CA ARG A 47 -10.76 24.25 8.35
C ARG A 47 -10.42 23.04 9.18
N THR A 48 -11.46 22.36 9.65
CA THR A 48 -11.33 20.95 10.01
C THR A 48 -10.60 20.35 8.84
N LEU A 49 -9.32 20.03 9.03
CA LEU A 49 -8.54 19.32 8.05
C LEU A 49 -9.24 17.98 7.88
N ALA A 50 -10.19 17.93 6.95
CA ALA A 50 -10.79 16.69 6.55
C ALA A 50 -9.60 15.78 6.21
N GLY A 51 -9.53 14.63 6.85
CA GLY A 51 -8.43 13.69 6.61
C GLY A 51 -8.30 13.39 5.11
N PRO A 52 -7.20 12.78 4.67
CA PRO A 52 -6.92 12.55 3.25
C PRO A 52 -7.98 11.68 2.57
N GLY A 53 -8.91 11.11 3.35
CA GLY A 53 -9.89 10.11 2.92
C GLY A 53 -9.31 8.70 3.03
N THR A 54 -10.06 7.74 2.53
CA THR A 54 -9.68 6.31 2.52
C THR A 54 -9.92 5.72 1.14
N ILE A 55 -8.95 5.01 0.62
CA ILE A 55 -9.08 4.27 -0.63
C ILE A 55 -9.78 2.95 -0.32
N SER A 56 -10.87 2.69 -1.03
CA SER A 56 -11.63 1.45 -0.98
C SER A 56 -11.68 0.79 -2.35
N CYS A 57 -11.55 -0.52 -2.38
CA CYS A 57 -11.54 -1.30 -3.61
C CYS A 57 -12.58 -2.41 -3.54
N PRO A 58 -13.14 -2.83 -4.68
CA PRO A 58 -14.05 -3.96 -4.72
C PRO A 58 -13.37 -5.26 -4.25
N ASP A 59 -14.11 -6.09 -3.49
CA ASP A 59 -13.67 -7.43 -3.12
C ASP A 59 -13.74 -8.38 -4.32
N VAL A 60 -12.66 -9.11 -4.54
CA VAL A 60 -12.53 -10.07 -5.64
C VAL A 60 -13.07 -11.43 -5.24
N THR A 61 -13.00 -11.79 -3.95
CA THR A 61 -13.35 -13.12 -3.43
C THR A 61 -14.74 -13.63 -3.86
N PRO A 62 -15.82 -12.84 -3.77
CA PRO A 62 -17.15 -13.31 -4.14
C PRO A 62 -17.36 -13.51 -5.64
N ARG A 63 -16.40 -13.08 -6.46
CA ARG A 63 -16.44 -13.22 -7.92
C ARG A 63 -15.60 -14.39 -8.43
N LEU A 64 -14.89 -15.07 -7.53
CA LEU A 64 -14.11 -16.24 -7.91
C LEU A 64 -14.99 -17.49 -7.98
N PRO A 65 -14.81 -18.34 -9.01
CA PRO A 65 -15.41 -19.66 -9.05
C PRO A 65 -14.78 -20.57 -7.98
N ALA A 66 -15.23 -21.84 -7.93
CA ALA A 66 -14.55 -22.84 -7.12
C ALA A 66 -13.08 -22.93 -7.51
N ILE A 67 -12.18 -22.70 -6.54
CA ILE A 67 -10.74 -22.68 -6.78
C ILE A 67 -10.21 -24.11 -6.73
N PRO A 68 -9.55 -24.61 -7.80
CA PRO A 68 -8.93 -25.92 -7.77
C PRO A 68 -7.86 -26.04 -6.68
N ALA A 69 -7.76 -27.17 -6.02
CA ALA A 69 -6.80 -27.37 -4.92
C ALA A 69 -5.35 -27.06 -5.32
N SER A 70 -4.98 -27.34 -6.59
CA SER A 70 -3.65 -27.02 -7.12
C SER A 70 -3.38 -25.52 -7.27
N ALA A 71 -4.42 -24.68 -7.39
CA ALA A 71 -4.30 -23.23 -7.51
C ALA A 71 -4.51 -22.51 -6.17
N GLN A 72 -5.08 -23.15 -5.16
CA GLN A 72 -5.51 -22.55 -3.89
C GLN A 72 -4.43 -21.68 -3.25
N ALA A 73 -3.26 -22.26 -2.97
CA ALA A 73 -2.18 -21.54 -2.30
C ALA A 73 -1.65 -20.33 -3.09
N GLY A 74 -1.72 -20.39 -4.42
CA GLY A 74 -1.36 -19.26 -5.29
C GLY A 74 -2.38 -18.15 -5.22
N VAL A 75 -3.65 -18.50 -5.32
CA VAL A 75 -4.77 -17.57 -5.24
C VAL A 75 -4.83 -16.89 -3.87
N ASP A 76 -4.70 -17.63 -2.77
CA ASP A 76 -4.69 -17.08 -1.41
C ASP A 76 -3.58 -16.04 -1.22
N ARG A 77 -2.39 -16.30 -1.78
CA ARG A 77 -1.27 -15.34 -1.76
C ARG A 77 -1.58 -14.09 -2.56
N ASP A 78 -2.16 -14.24 -3.74
CA ASP A 78 -2.51 -13.11 -4.61
C ASP A 78 -3.66 -12.29 -3.99
N LEU A 79 -4.62 -12.91 -3.30
CA LEU A 79 -5.66 -12.20 -2.53
C LEU A 79 -5.04 -11.37 -1.40
N ALA A 80 -4.16 -11.96 -0.59
CA ALA A 80 -3.44 -11.23 0.45
C ALA A 80 -2.60 -10.08 -0.12
N GLN A 81 -2.07 -10.24 -1.33
CA GLN A 81 -1.35 -9.16 -2.01
C GLN A 81 -2.28 -8.01 -2.42
N LEU A 82 -3.54 -8.29 -2.82
CA LEU A 82 -4.52 -7.23 -3.11
C LEU A 82 -4.78 -6.36 -1.87
N ASP A 83 -4.90 -6.97 -0.69
CA ASP A 83 -5.09 -6.24 0.58
C ASP A 83 -3.87 -5.36 0.89
N GLN A 84 -2.67 -5.91 0.79
CA GLN A 84 -1.42 -5.15 0.99
C GLN A 84 -1.29 -3.96 0.04
N GLN A 85 -1.73 -4.08 -1.21
CA GLN A 85 -1.71 -2.99 -2.18
C GLN A 85 -2.62 -1.83 -1.75
N VAL A 86 -3.79 -2.13 -1.16
CA VAL A 86 -4.71 -1.12 -0.62
C VAL A 86 -4.10 -0.44 0.59
N ASP A 87 -3.49 -1.20 1.50
CA ASP A 87 -2.82 -0.65 2.69
C ASP A 87 -1.65 0.27 2.31
N GLU A 88 -0.81 -0.14 1.35
CA GLU A 88 0.27 0.69 0.81
C GLU A 88 -0.26 2.00 0.19
N ALA A 89 -1.37 1.92 -0.56
CA ALA A 89 -1.96 3.09 -1.18
C ALA A 89 -2.57 4.04 -0.14
N ASN A 90 -3.24 3.53 0.88
CA ASN A 90 -3.75 4.32 2.00
C ASN A 90 -2.61 4.97 2.80
N LYS A 91 -1.53 4.22 3.07
CA LYS A 91 -0.35 4.79 3.72
C LYS A 91 0.25 5.93 2.90
N ARG A 92 0.42 5.74 1.60
CA ARG A 92 0.91 6.78 0.69
C ARG A 92 0.01 8.01 0.70
N LEU A 93 -1.32 7.81 0.74
CA LEU A 93 -2.29 8.90 0.81
C LEU A 93 -2.09 9.76 2.06
N VAL A 94 -1.84 9.13 3.21
CA VAL A 94 -1.52 9.82 4.48
C VAL A 94 -0.17 10.54 4.40
N ASP A 95 0.86 9.86 3.91
CA ASP A 95 2.23 10.39 3.84
C ASP A 95 2.35 11.61 2.89
N THR A 96 1.38 11.77 1.97
CA THR A 96 1.39 12.83 0.96
C THR A 96 0.31 13.91 1.17
N VAL A 97 -0.28 13.96 2.35
CA VAL A 97 -1.28 15.00 2.69
C VAL A 97 -0.69 16.39 2.49
N GLY A 98 -1.43 17.24 1.78
CA GLY A 98 -1.01 18.62 1.47
C GLY A 98 -0.01 18.74 0.31
N GLN A 99 0.38 17.62 -0.31
CA GLN A 99 1.23 17.64 -1.49
C GLN A 99 0.41 17.58 -2.78
N GLY A 100 0.86 18.29 -3.79
CA GLY A 100 0.29 18.26 -5.14
C GLY A 100 -1.04 18.99 -5.32
N GLY A 101 -1.56 18.96 -6.54
CA GLY A 101 -2.83 19.56 -6.94
C GLY A 101 -4.01 18.58 -6.89
N PRO A 102 -5.18 18.95 -7.42
CA PRO A 102 -6.41 18.16 -7.35
C PRO A 102 -6.29 16.76 -7.96
N ASP A 103 -5.45 16.57 -8.96
CA ASP A 103 -5.24 15.27 -9.62
C ASP A 103 -4.12 14.43 -9.00
N PHE A 104 -3.45 14.96 -7.96
CA PHE A 104 -2.31 14.28 -7.35
C PHE A 104 -2.67 12.88 -6.82
N VAL A 105 -3.76 12.78 -6.08
CA VAL A 105 -4.21 11.49 -5.51
C VAL A 105 -4.51 10.47 -6.61
N ARG A 106 -5.15 10.93 -7.68
CA ARG A 106 -5.47 10.07 -8.82
C ARG A 106 -4.19 9.53 -9.48
N ASN A 107 -3.23 10.40 -9.72
CA ASN A 107 -2.02 10.05 -10.45
C ASN A 107 -0.97 9.34 -9.58
N ALA A 108 -0.89 9.69 -8.28
CA ALA A 108 0.14 9.18 -7.39
C ALA A 108 -0.29 7.96 -6.57
N ALA A 109 -1.61 7.76 -6.36
CA ALA A 109 -2.13 6.67 -5.55
C ALA A 109 -3.09 5.76 -6.33
N LEU A 110 -4.20 6.28 -6.87
CA LEU A 110 -5.24 5.45 -7.47
C LEU A 110 -4.80 4.79 -8.78
N GLY A 111 -4.16 5.52 -9.70
CA GLY A 111 -3.69 4.97 -10.97
C GLY A 111 -2.69 3.83 -10.78
N PRO A 112 -1.57 4.03 -10.05
CA PRO A 112 -0.61 2.96 -9.78
C PRO A 112 -1.22 1.77 -8.99
N LEU A 113 -2.21 2.02 -8.13
CA LEU A 113 -2.93 0.95 -7.44
C LEU A 113 -3.76 0.11 -8.42
N GLU A 114 -4.51 0.76 -9.32
CA GLU A 114 -5.30 0.08 -10.35
C GLU A 114 -4.43 -0.81 -11.23
N ASP A 115 -3.28 -0.32 -11.68
CA ASP A 115 -2.33 -1.09 -12.49
C ASP A 115 -1.82 -2.33 -11.74
N LYS A 116 -1.43 -2.18 -10.47
CA LYS A 116 -0.98 -3.29 -9.62
C LYS A 116 -2.09 -4.32 -9.41
N ARG A 117 -3.31 -3.86 -9.12
CA ARG A 117 -4.48 -4.73 -8.92
C ARG A 117 -4.84 -5.49 -10.19
N THR A 118 -4.86 -4.82 -11.35
CA THR A 118 -5.08 -5.45 -12.66
C THR A 118 -4.09 -6.59 -12.89
N ALA A 119 -2.82 -6.37 -12.64
CA ALA A 119 -1.81 -7.42 -12.77
C ALA A 119 -2.06 -8.60 -11.82
N THR A 120 -2.51 -8.33 -10.58
CA THR A 120 -2.75 -9.37 -9.57
C THR A 120 -4.02 -10.16 -9.87
N VAL A 121 -5.13 -9.53 -10.25
CA VAL A 121 -6.36 -10.24 -10.63
C VAL A 121 -6.17 -11.08 -11.89
N ASN A 122 -5.33 -10.64 -12.82
CA ASN A 122 -4.96 -11.41 -13.99
C ASN A 122 -4.12 -12.66 -13.64
N ARG A 123 -3.25 -12.59 -12.61
CA ARG A 123 -2.53 -13.76 -12.10
C ARG A 123 -3.50 -14.76 -11.48
N ILE A 124 -4.45 -14.30 -10.66
CA ILE A 124 -5.52 -15.14 -10.08
C ILE A 124 -6.29 -15.85 -11.19
N ALA A 125 -6.79 -15.09 -12.18
CA ALA A 125 -7.52 -15.66 -13.32
C ALA A 125 -6.69 -16.69 -14.09
N THR A 126 -5.40 -16.44 -14.26
CA THR A 126 -4.49 -17.36 -14.95
C THR A 126 -4.19 -18.60 -14.11
N ALA A 127 -4.02 -18.47 -12.80
CA ALA A 127 -3.79 -19.59 -11.90
C ALA A 127 -4.97 -20.57 -11.91
N ILE A 128 -6.20 -20.06 -11.84
CA ILE A 128 -7.42 -20.87 -11.93
C ILE A 128 -7.54 -21.47 -13.34
N GLY A 129 -7.34 -20.67 -14.40
CA GLY A 129 -7.48 -21.06 -15.78
C GLY A 129 -6.54 -22.16 -16.29
N ARG A 130 -5.54 -22.56 -15.47
CA ARG A 130 -4.66 -23.69 -15.81
C ARG A 130 -5.32 -25.05 -15.59
N THR A 131 -6.30 -25.13 -14.71
CA THR A 131 -6.91 -26.41 -14.27
C THR A 131 -8.43 -26.37 -14.24
N ALA A 132 -9.05 -25.20 -14.46
CA ALA A 132 -10.49 -24.98 -14.54
C ALA A 132 -10.79 -23.84 -15.52
N ASP A 133 -12.07 -23.50 -15.68
CA ASP A 133 -12.47 -22.37 -16.51
C ASP A 133 -11.90 -21.06 -15.95
N ARG A 134 -11.26 -20.29 -16.82
CA ARG A 134 -10.69 -19.00 -16.44
C ARG A 134 -11.82 -18.02 -16.11
N PRO A 135 -11.84 -17.43 -14.90
CA PRO A 135 -12.83 -16.43 -14.55
C PRO A 135 -12.68 -15.17 -15.42
N ALA A 136 -13.81 -14.66 -15.89
CA ALA A 136 -13.89 -13.45 -16.70
C ALA A 136 -14.35 -12.25 -15.85
N GLY A 137 -14.02 -11.03 -16.29
CA GLY A 137 -14.53 -9.79 -15.69
C GLY A 137 -13.88 -9.38 -14.38
N LEU A 138 -12.81 -10.05 -13.94
CA LEU A 138 -12.07 -9.65 -12.73
C LEU A 138 -11.36 -8.30 -12.89
N ASP A 139 -11.01 -7.91 -14.11
CA ASP A 139 -10.33 -6.65 -14.40
C ASP A 139 -11.16 -5.43 -13.94
N SER A 140 -12.51 -5.53 -14.03
CA SER A 140 -13.40 -4.48 -13.56
C SER A 140 -13.34 -4.23 -12.04
N LEU A 141 -12.77 -5.16 -11.28
CA LEU A 141 -12.58 -5.07 -9.82
C LEU A 141 -11.24 -4.45 -9.42
N ALA A 142 -10.42 -4.07 -10.40
CA ALA A 142 -9.14 -3.41 -10.14
C ALA A 142 -9.30 -1.94 -9.74
N ALA A 143 -10.30 -1.25 -10.30
CA ALA A 143 -10.55 0.16 -10.03
C ALA A 143 -11.00 0.39 -8.59
N CYS A 144 -10.33 1.34 -7.93
CA CYS A 144 -10.61 1.73 -6.54
C CYS A 144 -11.14 3.17 -6.48
N THR A 145 -11.80 3.50 -5.38
CA THR A 145 -12.39 4.82 -5.14
C THR A 145 -11.83 5.45 -3.88
N LEU A 146 -11.76 6.79 -3.85
CA LEU A 146 -11.44 7.56 -2.65
C LEU A 146 -12.74 8.04 -2.01
N THR A 147 -12.95 7.66 -0.76
CA THR A 147 -14.03 8.17 0.09
C THR A 147 -13.46 9.23 1.04
N LYS A 148 -14.08 10.40 1.10
CA LYS A 148 -13.73 11.52 2.00
C LYS A 148 -14.71 11.63 3.12
#